data_fe86f52336617618bd26d9fc28d8ad14
#
_entry.id   fe86f52336617618bd26d9fc28d8ad14
#
_cell.length_a   1.000
_cell.length_b   1.000
_cell.length_c   1.000
_cell.angle_alpha   90.00
_cell.angle_beta   90.00
_cell.angle_gamma   90.00
#
_symmetry.space_group_name_H-M   'P 1'
#
loop_
_entity.id
_entity.type
_entity.pdbx_description
1 polymer ?
#
loop_
_entity_poly.entity_id
_entity_poly.type
_entity_poly.pdbx_seq_one_letter_code
_entity_poly.pdbx_strand_id
1 'polypeptide(L)'
;LFRSGLMQLVAYGAQDVYLTGNPQITFWKVTYRRYTNFSVESIEQTFNGQADFGRRVTCTISRNGDLAYRTYLQVTLPEINQSMGTQAVQKVYARWLDFPGEQLISQVEVEIGGQRIDRQYGDWMHIWNQLTMAKSQESAYHKMIGNTTGLTFITDPAFADVDGPCDA
;
A
#
# COMPACT_ATOMS: atom_id res chain seq x y z
N LEU A 1 -40.78 31.37 -26.28
CA LEU A 1 -41.00 32.31 -25.16
C LEU A 1 -40.58 31.74 -23.79
N PHE A 2 -40.73 30.44 -23.59
CA PHE A 2 -40.35 29.79 -22.33
C PHE A 2 -38.83 29.53 -22.20
N ARG A 3 -38.10 29.61 -23.29
CA ARG A 3 -36.67 29.26 -23.30
C ARG A 3 -35.81 30.33 -22.63
N SER A 4 -36.16 31.60 -22.76
CA SER A 4 -35.41 32.69 -22.17
C SER A 4 -35.56 32.73 -20.63
N GLY A 5 -36.74 32.44 -20.11
CA GLY A 5 -36.98 32.36 -18.66
C GLY A 5 -36.29 31.18 -18.01
N LEU A 6 -36.25 30.02 -18.65
CA LEU A 6 -35.52 28.87 -18.17
C LEU A 6 -34.00 29.07 -18.20
N MET A 7 -33.48 29.75 -19.21
CA MET A 7 -32.05 30.07 -19.28
C MET A 7 -31.62 31.06 -18.22
N GLN A 8 -32.50 31.94 -17.77
CA GLN A 8 -32.21 32.84 -16.64
C GLN A 8 -32.18 32.14 -15.29
N LEU A 9 -32.83 30.99 -15.16
CA LEU A 9 -32.82 30.15 -13.97
C LEU A 9 -31.57 29.24 -13.91
N VAL A 10 -30.89 29.07 -15.01
CA VAL A 10 -29.63 28.31 -15.04
C VAL A 10 -28.52 29.22 -14.56
N ALA A 11 -27.96 28.90 -13.40
CA ALA A 11 -26.80 29.58 -12.89
C ALA A 11 -25.58 29.23 -13.74
N TYR A 12 -25.13 30.16 -14.57
CA TYR A 12 -23.89 30.06 -15.32
C TYR A 12 -22.77 30.78 -14.58
N GLY A 13 -22.24 30.11 -13.52
CA GLY A 13 -21.02 30.57 -12.85
C GLY A 13 -19.80 29.80 -13.31
N ALA A 14 -18.62 30.39 -13.25
CA ALA A 14 -17.37 29.69 -13.53
C ALA A 14 -17.17 28.46 -12.60
N GLN A 15 -17.67 28.54 -11.39
CA GLN A 15 -17.68 27.43 -10.43
C GLN A 15 -18.63 26.30 -10.82
N ASP A 16 -19.80 26.65 -11.40
CA ASP A 16 -20.79 25.66 -11.84
C ASP A 16 -20.28 24.86 -13.03
N VAL A 17 -19.48 25.46 -13.90
CA VAL A 17 -18.82 24.78 -15.01
C VAL A 17 -17.83 23.73 -14.48
N TYR A 18 -17.12 23.99 -13.40
CA TYR A 18 -16.24 23.02 -12.76
C TYR A 18 -17.01 21.82 -12.18
N LEU A 19 -18.13 22.09 -11.53
CA LEU A 19 -18.93 21.08 -10.88
C LEU A 19 -19.78 20.25 -11.87
N THR A 20 -20.22 20.86 -12.95
CA THR A 20 -21.15 20.26 -13.92
C THR A 20 -20.58 20.04 -15.32
N GLY A 21 -19.32 20.40 -15.53
CA GLY A 21 -18.69 20.35 -16.87
C GLY A 21 -18.55 18.97 -17.50
N ASN A 22 -18.65 17.91 -16.70
CA ASN A 22 -18.57 16.53 -17.18
C ASN A 22 -19.61 15.63 -16.48
N PRO A 23 -20.91 15.88 -16.67
CA PRO A 23 -21.96 15.17 -15.96
C PRO A 23 -21.96 13.69 -16.31
N GLN A 24 -21.99 12.83 -15.31
CA GLN A 24 -22.14 11.37 -15.48
C GLN A 24 -23.60 10.94 -15.46
N ILE A 25 -24.46 11.71 -14.80
CA ILE A 25 -25.88 11.45 -14.67
C ILE A 25 -26.64 12.72 -15.07
N THR A 26 -27.58 12.57 -16.01
CA THR A 26 -28.52 13.62 -16.41
C THR A 26 -29.94 13.06 -16.39
N PHE A 27 -30.92 13.87 -15.94
CA PHE A 27 -32.32 13.40 -15.83
C PHE A 27 -33.05 13.24 -17.17
N TRP A 28 -32.67 14.03 -18.16
CA TRP A 28 -33.41 14.14 -19.44
C TRP A 28 -32.56 13.90 -20.68
N LYS A 29 -31.28 13.65 -20.50
CA LYS A 29 -30.37 13.38 -21.62
C LYS A 29 -29.43 12.27 -21.24
N VAL A 30 -29.42 11.21 -22.01
CA VAL A 30 -28.44 10.14 -21.85
C VAL A 30 -27.13 10.60 -22.47
N THR A 31 -26.07 10.63 -21.67
CA THR A 31 -24.73 10.92 -22.13
C THR A 31 -23.98 9.61 -22.32
N TYR A 32 -23.62 9.30 -23.54
CA TYR A 32 -22.82 8.12 -23.86
C TYR A 32 -21.34 8.47 -23.66
N ARG A 33 -20.66 7.65 -22.88
CA ARG A 33 -19.23 7.75 -22.69
C ARG A 33 -18.56 6.60 -23.44
N ARG A 34 -17.61 6.93 -24.29
CA ARG A 34 -16.81 5.91 -24.97
C ARG A 34 -15.69 5.45 -24.04
N TYR A 35 -15.62 4.15 -23.81
CA TYR A 35 -14.54 3.53 -23.07
C TYR A 35 -13.59 2.86 -24.05
N THR A 36 -12.28 3.06 -23.85
CA THR A 36 -11.25 2.33 -24.56
C THR A 36 -10.88 1.08 -23.78
N ASN A 37 -10.59 -0.01 -24.48
CA ASN A 37 -10.08 -1.22 -23.86
C ASN A 37 -8.72 -0.92 -23.22
N PHE A 38 -8.46 -1.52 -22.06
CA PHE A 38 -7.19 -1.43 -21.37
C PHE A 38 -6.79 -2.79 -20.82
N SER A 39 -5.52 -2.97 -20.58
CA SER A 39 -4.97 -4.11 -19.87
C SER A 39 -4.12 -3.64 -18.70
N VAL A 40 -3.98 -4.47 -17.69
CA VAL A 40 -3.17 -4.21 -16.52
C VAL A 40 -2.15 -5.34 -16.39
N GLU A 41 -0.90 -4.98 -16.26
CA GLU A 41 0.18 -5.93 -16.01
C GLU A 41 1.08 -5.42 -14.88
N SER A 42 1.76 -6.33 -14.21
CA SER A 42 2.78 -6.01 -13.21
C SER A 42 4.16 -6.01 -13.86
N ILE A 43 4.89 -4.92 -13.70
CA ILE A 43 6.24 -4.76 -14.23
C ILE A 43 7.19 -4.57 -13.06
N GLU A 44 8.16 -5.45 -12.96
CA GLU A 44 9.19 -5.36 -11.93
C GLU A 44 10.11 -4.18 -12.20
N GLN A 45 10.38 -3.42 -11.15
CA GLN A 45 11.31 -2.30 -11.14
C GLN A 45 12.39 -2.56 -10.10
N THR A 46 13.63 -2.25 -10.42
CA THR A 46 14.77 -2.45 -9.53
C THR A 46 15.17 -1.16 -8.84
N PHE A 47 15.69 -1.26 -7.63
CA PHE A 47 16.22 -0.13 -6.90
C PHE A 47 17.57 0.31 -7.43
N ASN A 48 17.80 1.61 -7.39
CA ASN A 48 19.10 2.21 -7.67
C ASN A 48 19.97 2.11 -6.41
N GLY A 49 20.92 1.20 -6.41
CA GLY A 49 21.79 0.93 -5.28
C GLY A 49 21.38 -0.32 -4.47
N GLN A 50 22.09 -0.55 -3.40
CA GLN A 50 21.85 -1.68 -2.53
C GLN A 50 20.77 -1.32 -1.50
N ALA A 51 19.65 -2.04 -1.54
CA ALA A 51 18.59 -1.94 -0.55
C ALA A 51 19.02 -2.70 0.71
N ASP A 52 18.95 -2.03 1.85
CA ASP A 52 19.30 -2.59 3.15
C ASP A 52 18.57 -1.82 4.26
N PHE A 53 18.54 -2.40 5.45
CA PHE A 53 17.95 -1.74 6.61
C PHE A 53 18.66 -0.41 6.93
N GLY A 54 17.87 0.59 7.32
CA GLY A 54 18.39 1.91 7.67
C GLY A 54 18.89 2.73 6.49
N ARG A 55 18.68 2.28 5.26
CA ARG A 55 19.10 2.99 4.04
C ARG A 55 17.91 3.54 3.28
N ARG A 56 18.15 4.69 2.67
CA ARG A 56 17.23 5.26 1.67
C ARG A 56 17.66 4.79 0.28
N VAL A 57 16.74 4.20 -0.45
CA VAL A 57 16.93 3.76 -1.83
C VAL A 57 15.91 4.44 -2.73
N THR A 58 16.24 4.62 -3.98
CA THR A 58 15.38 5.20 -4.99
C THR A 58 15.13 4.19 -6.10
N CYS A 59 13.92 4.21 -6.63
CA CYS A 59 13.55 3.42 -7.79
C CYS A 59 13.03 4.36 -8.86
N THR A 60 13.61 4.28 -10.05
CA THR A 60 13.13 5.06 -11.19
C THR A 60 12.16 4.19 -11.99
N ILE A 61 10.90 4.59 -12.01
CA ILE A 61 9.88 3.87 -12.76
C ILE A 61 10.09 4.06 -14.26
N SER A 62 10.25 2.96 -14.98
CA SER A 62 10.40 2.96 -16.43
C SER A 62 9.08 3.28 -17.14
N ARG A 63 9.18 3.84 -18.36
CA ARG A 63 8.01 4.21 -19.17
C ARG A 63 7.47 3.02 -19.97
N ASN A 64 7.18 1.91 -19.33
CA ASN A 64 6.67 0.71 -19.99
C ASN A 64 5.15 0.71 -20.15
N GLY A 65 4.46 1.62 -19.47
CA GLY A 65 3.02 1.78 -19.53
C GLY A 65 2.61 3.25 -19.51
N ASP A 66 1.36 3.52 -19.83
CA ASP A 66 0.81 4.88 -19.88
C ASP A 66 0.42 5.40 -18.50
N LEU A 67 -0.03 4.50 -17.61
CA LEU A 67 -0.54 4.85 -16.28
C LEU A 67 0.01 3.91 -15.22
N ALA A 68 0.43 4.48 -14.09
CA ALA A 68 0.74 3.74 -12.87
C ALA A 68 -0.54 3.58 -12.04
N TYR A 69 -0.85 2.34 -11.65
CA TYR A 69 -2.05 2.03 -10.88
C TYR A 69 -1.74 1.75 -9.43
N ARG A 70 -0.97 0.72 -9.16
CA ARG A 70 -0.54 0.33 -7.81
C ARG A 70 0.92 -0.05 -7.80
N THR A 71 1.56 0.15 -6.67
CA THR A 71 2.94 -0.27 -6.45
C THR A 71 3.00 -1.22 -5.28
N TYR A 72 3.81 -2.26 -5.41
CA TYR A 72 4.04 -3.26 -4.37
C TYR A 72 5.54 -3.35 -4.12
N LEU A 73 5.90 -3.40 -2.85
CA LEU A 73 7.28 -3.67 -2.44
C LEU A 73 7.40 -5.15 -2.11
N GLN A 74 8.26 -5.85 -2.83
CA GLN A 74 8.60 -7.23 -2.51
C GLN A 74 9.91 -7.27 -1.74
N VAL A 75 9.89 -7.87 -0.57
CA VAL A 75 11.05 -8.00 0.30
C VAL A 75 11.22 -9.45 0.69
N THR A 76 12.45 -9.95 0.62
CA THR A 76 12.82 -11.24 1.17
C THR A 76 13.57 -11.00 2.47
N LEU A 77 12.97 -11.43 3.58
CA LEU A 77 13.59 -11.32 4.89
C LEU A 77 14.65 -12.40 5.06
N PRO A 78 15.79 -12.07 5.68
CA PRO A 78 16.81 -13.06 5.99
C PRO A 78 16.33 -14.04 7.08
N GLU A 79 16.91 -15.20 7.11
CA GLU A 79 16.68 -16.19 8.18
C GLU A 79 17.22 -15.65 9.51
N ILE A 80 16.46 -15.83 10.58
CA ILE A 80 16.92 -15.55 11.93
C ILE A 80 17.71 -16.76 12.41
N ASN A 81 19.03 -16.68 12.33
CA ASN A 81 19.91 -17.74 12.82
C ASN A 81 20.19 -17.59 14.30
N GLN A 82 19.84 -18.61 15.07
CA GLN A 82 20.14 -18.70 16.51
C GLN A 82 21.62 -19.03 16.81
N SER A 83 22.47 -19.15 15.80
CA SER A 83 23.87 -19.57 15.97
C SER A 83 24.80 -18.54 16.61
N MET A 84 24.30 -17.40 17.05
CA MET A 84 25.10 -16.37 17.73
C MET A 84 25.26 -16.58 19.26
N GLY A 85 25.26 -17.79 19.74
CA GLY A 85 25.48 -18.01 21.17
C GLY A 85 25.86 -19.44 21.52
N THR A 86 27.14 -19.77 21.42
CA THR A 86 27.70 -21.04 21.89
C THR A 86 27.80 -21.10 23.42
N GLN A 87 26.99 -20.34 24.14
CA GLN A 87 26.93 -20.47 25.60
C GLN A 87 25.60 -21.09 26.00
N ALA A 88 25.69 -22.32 26.43
CA ALA A 88 24.58 -23.21 26.84
C ALA A 88 23.73 -22.71 28.03
N VAL A 89 23.82 -21.44 28.41
CA VAL A 89 23.19 -20.91 29.64
C VAL A 89 22.16 -19.81 29.36
N GLN A 90 22.16 -19.18 28.18
CA GLN A 90 21.14 -18.18 27.82
C GLN A 90 20.47 -18.56 26.49
N LYS A 91 19.24 -18.98 26.58
CA LYS A 91 18.40 -19.12 25.37
C LYS A 91 18.07 -17.72 24.85
N VAL A 92 18.54 -17.40 23.66
CA VAL A 92 18.21 -16.14 22.99
C VAL A 92 17.05 -16.42 22.02
N TYR A 93 15.96 -15.77 22.27
CA TYR A 93 14.77 -15.86 21.41
C TYR A 93 14.72 -14.63 20.52
N ALA A 94 14.34 -14.84 19.27
CA ALA A 94 14.13 -13.76 18.33
C ALA A 94 12.87 -14.00 17.50
N ARG A 95 12.13 -12.92 17.22
CA ARG A 95 10.98 -12.93 16.35
C ARG A 95 10.93 -11.65 15.52
N TRP A 96 10.22 -11.69 14.41
CA TRP A 96 9.88 -10.47 13.71
C TRP A 96 8.77 -9.73 14.46
N LEU A 97 8.80 -8.40 14.35
CA LEU A 97 7.74 -7.55 14.91
C LEU A 97 6.39 -7.87 14.28
N ASP A 98 5.32 -7.55 14.98
CA ASP A 98 3.97 -7.62 14.43
C ASP A 98 3.83 -6.64 13.26
N PHE A 99 3.04 -6.98 12.26
CA PHE A 99 2.87 -6.19 11.03
C PHE A 99 4.21 -5.84 10.34
N PRO A 100 5.07 -6.81 10.05
CA PRO A 100 6.44 -6.53 9.62
C PRO A 100 6.51 -5.72 8.32
N GLY A 101 5.58 -5.91 7.40
CA GLY A 101 5.55 -5.15 6.15
C GLY A 101 5.30 -3.65 6.34
N GLU A 102 4.52 -3.27 7.34
CA GLU A 102 4.28 -1.85 7.67
C GLU A 102 5.43 -1.27 8.49
N GLN A 103 5.96 -2.01 9.43
CA GLN A 103 7.09 -1.60 10.30
C GLN A 103 8.41 -1.46 9.54
N LEU A 104 8.59 -2.25 8.47
CA LEU A 104 9.78 -2.20 7.63
C LEU A 104 9.96 -0.86 6.94
N ILE A 105 8.86 -0.19 6.62
CA ILE A 105 8.85 1.03 5.83
C ILE A 105 8.77 2.23 6.75
N SER A 106 9.86 3.00 6.86
CA SER A 106 9.86 4.27 7.58
C SER A 106 9.06 5.34 6.83
N GLN A 107 9.37 5.52 5.55
CA GLN A 107 8.65 6.45 4.68
C GLN A 107 8.75 6.04 3.21
N VAL A 108 7.73 6.40 2.45
CA VAL A 108 7.69 6.32 0.99
C VAL A 108 7.45 7.70 0.43
N GLU A 109 8.24 8.10 -0.54
CA GLU A 109 8.09 9.38 -1.24
C GLU A 109 7.85 9.14 -2.73
N VAL A 110 6.99 9.94 -3.31
CA VAL A 110 6.76 9.98 -4.75
C VAL A 110 7.27 11.30 -5.29
N GLU A 111 8.18 11.21 -6.27
CA GLU A 111 8.75 12.37 -6.94
C GLU A 111 8.41 12.33 -8.42
N ILE A 112 7.98 13.45 -8.98
CA ILE A 112 7.69 13.60 -10.41
C ILE A 112 8.46 14.80 -10.92
N GLY A 113 9.30 14.60 -11.95
CA GLY A 113 10.12 15.66 -12.50
C GLY A 113 11.11 16.29 -11.52
N GLY A 114 11.57 15.53 -10.51
CA GLY A 114 12.46 16.02 -9.46
C GLY A 114 11.77 16.77 -8.34
N GLN A 115 10.44 16.90 -8.39
CA GLN A 115 9.66 17.51 -7.33
C GLN A 115 8.92 16.42 -6.54
N ARG A 116 9.04 16.49 -5.22
CA ARG A 116 8.28 15.61 -4.31
C ARG A 116 6.81 15.99 -4.34
N ILE A 117 5.98 15.03 -4.69
CA ILE A 117 4.52 15.19 -4.77
C ILE A 117 3.84 14.69 -3.50
N ASP A 118 4.27 13.55 -2.98
CA ASP A 118 3.67 12.95 -1.80
C ASP A 118 4.70 12.24 -0.93
N ARG A 119 4.36 12.11 0.36
CA ARG A 119 5.14 11.39 1.36
C ARG A 119 4.19 10.65 2.29
N GLN A 120 4.44 9.36 2.44
CA GLN A 120 3.68 8.46 3.31
C GLN A 120 4.63 7.82 4.34
N TYR A 121 4.12 7.59 5.53
CA TYR A 121 4.85 6.95 6.62
C TYR A 121 4.28 5.57 6.93
N GLY A 122 5.11 4.66 7.48
CA GLY A 122 4.66 3.32 7.87
C GLY A 122 3.50 3.35 8.88
N ASP A 123 3.60 4.23 9.89
CA ASP A 123 2.54 4.40 10.88
C ASP A 123 1.20 4.84 10.27
N TRP A 124 1.27 5.70 9.25
CA TRP A 124 0.08 6.11 8.52
C TRP A 124 -0.55 4.95 7.75
N MET A 125 0.27 4.10 7.13
CA MET A 125 -0.25 2.91 6.43
C MET A 125 -0.99 1.99 7.39
N HIS A 126 -0.46 1.79 8.59
CA HIS A 126 -1.12 1.01 9.63
C HIS A 126 -2.48 1.61 10.04
N ILE A 127 -2.50 2.90 10.36
CA ILE A 127 -3.73 3.61 10.77
C ILE A 127 -4.77 3.54 9.66
N TRP A 128 -4.38 3.82 8.42
CA TRP A 128 -5.28 3.77 7.28
C TRP A 128 -5.90 2.39 7.07
N ASN A 129 -5.09 1.35 7.16
CA ASN A 129 -5.59 -0.02 7.02
C ASN A 129 -6.55 -0.41 8.13
N GLN A 130 -6.27 -0.02 9.37
CA GLN A 130 -7.19 -0.27 10.49
C GLN A 130 -8.55 0.42 10.31
N LEU A 131 -8.56 1.60 9.72
CA LEU A 131 -9.79 2.37 9.51
C LEU A 131 -10.61 1.93 8.29
N THR A 132 -9.94 1.50 7.23
CA THR A 132 -10.58 1.31 5.92
C THR A 132 -10.69 -0.13 5.46
N MET A 133 -9.96 -1.05 6.07
CA MET A 133 -9.92 -2.43 5.63
C MET A 133 -11.22 -3.18 5.96
N ALA A 134 -11.80 -3.81 4.96
CA ALA A 134 -12.95 -4.68 5.15
C ALA A 134 -12.53 -5.98 5.86
N LYS A 135 -13.35 -6.46 6.81
CA LYS A 135 -13.08 -7.69 7.58
C LYS A 135 -12.81 -8.92 6.69
N SER A 136 -13.44 -8.99 5.53
CA SER A 136 -13.24 -10.08 4.57
C SER A 136 -11.84 -10.09 3.93
N GLN A 137 -11.16 -8.95 3.91
CA GLN A 137 -9.83 -8.80 3.29
C GLN A 137 -8.68 -8.89 4.31
N GLU A 138 -8.98 -8.81 5.60
CA GLU A 138 -7.99 -8.78 6.67
C GLU A 138 -7.02 -9.96 6.63
N SER A 139 -7.52 -11.18 6.50
CA SER A 139 -6.69 -12.38 6.46
C SER A 139 -5.73 -12.41 5.24
N ALA A 140 -6.20 -11.94 4.09
CA ALA A 140 -5.35 -11.85 2.89
C ALA A 140 -4.28 -10.76 3.04
N TYR A 141 -4.67 -9.63 3.60
CA TYR A 141 -3.75 -8.54 3.87
C TYR A 141 -2.64 -8.93 4.85
N HIS A 142 -2.99 -9.60 5.96
CA HIS A 142 -2.00 -10.09 6.93
C HIS A 142 -0.96 -11.02 6.28
N LYS A 143 -1.39 -11.87 5.35
CA LYS A 143 -0.45 -12.72 4.59
C LYS A 143 0.48 -11.90 3.70
N MET A 144 -0.02 -10.83 3.09
CA MET A 144 0.79 -9.97 2.22
C MET A 144 1.85 -9.18 3.00
N ILE A 145 1.51 -8.68 4.18
CA ILE A 145 2.45 -7.91 5.01
C ILE A 145 3.32 -8.79 5.93
N GLY A 146 3.13 -10.10 5.89
CA GLY A 146 3.90 -11.03 6.69
C GLY A 146 3.45 -11.15 8.16
N ASN A 147 2.29 -10.61 8.53
CA ASN A 147 1.73 -10.76 9.87
C ASN A 147 1.12 -12.16 10.04
N THR A 148 1.98 -13.15 10.06
CA THR A 148 1.62 -14.58 10.17
C THR A 148 2.30 -15.19 11.38
N THR A 149 1.68 -16.21 11.94
CA THR A 149 2.21 -16.92 13.11
C THR A 149 3.63 -17.44 12.90
N GLY A 150 3.97 -17.86 11.68
CA GLY A 150 5.31 -18.34 11.37
C GLY A 150 6.43 -17.29 11.47
N LEU A 151 6.10 -16.01 11.40
CA LEU A 151 7.07 -14.91 11.49
C LEU A 151 7.01 -14.18 12.83
N THR A 152 5.82 -14.03 13.39
CA THR A 152 5.59 -13.18 14.57
C THR A 152 5.63 -13.93 15.89
N PHE A 153 5.51 -15.26 15.89
CA PHE A 153 5.63 -16.04 17.12
C PHE A 153 7.09 -16.52 17.35
N ILE A 154 7.44 -16.56 18.61
CA ILE A 154 8.69 -17.19 19.04
C ILE A 154 8.49 -18.70 19.00
N THR A 155 9.24 -19.39 18.15
CA THR A 155 9.31 -20.84 18.14
C THR A 155 10.55 -21.27 18.92
N ASP A 156 10.36 -21.92 20.08
CA ASP A 156 11.43 -22.64 20.76
C ASP A 156 11.38 -24.10 20.28
N PRO A 157 12.46 -24.65 19.72
CA PRO A 157 12.52 -26.05 19.35
C PRO A 157 12.26 -27.02 20.51
N ALA A 158 12.51 -26.57 21.75
CA ALA A 158 12.21 -27.35 22.95
C ALA A 158 10.73 -27.35 23.35
N PHE A 159 9.93 -26.47 22.77
CA PHE A 159 8.47 -26.34 22.98
C PHE A 159 7.70 -26.52 21.69
N ALA A 160 8.19 -27.34 20.77
CA ALA A 160 7.56 -27.60 19.49
C ALA A 160 6.11 -28.15 19.61
N ASP A 161 5.73 -28.64 20.78
CA ASP A 161 4.38 -29.12 21.06
C ASP A 161 3.46 -28.08 21.70
N VAL A 162 3.91 -26.84 21.85
CA VAL A 162 3.09 -25.76 22.42
C VAL A 162 2.53 -24.92 21.25
N ASP A 163 1.33 -25.23 20.88
CA ASP A 163 0.51 -24.43 19.95
C ASP A 163 0.07 -23.14 20.64
N GLY A 164 0.83 -22.07 20.49
CA GLY A 164 0.40 -20.78 20.96
C GLY A 164 1.50 -19.73 21.07
N PRO A 165 1.13 -18.44 21.14
CA PRO A 165 2.09 -17.38 21.43
C PRO A 165 2.66 -17.59 22.83
N CYS A 166 3.98 -17.55 22.94
CA CYS A 166 4.60 -17.43 24.25
C CYS A 166 4.24 -16.06 24.83
N ASP A 167 3.47 -16.02 25.91
CA ASP A 167 3.25 -14.82 26.67
C ASP A 167 4.61 -14.32 27.18
N ALA A 168 4.96 -13.08 26.81
CA ALA A 168 6.20 -12.43 27.18
C ALA A 168 6.14 -11.89 28.60
#